data_be287011105eea66e970cbe7ce0f1e06
#
_entry.id   be287011105eea66e970cbe7ce0f1e06
#
_cell.length_a   1.000
_cell.length_b   1.000
_cell.length_c   1.000
_cell.angle_alpha   90.00
_cell.angle_beta   90.00
_cell.angle_gamma   90.00
#
_symmetry.space_group_name_H-M   'P 1'
#
loop_
_entity.id
_entity.type
_entity.pdbx_description
1 polymer ?
#
loop_
_entity_poly.entity_id
_entity_poly.type
_entity_poly.pdbx_seq_one_letter_code
_entity_poly.pdbx_strand_id
1 'polypeptide(L)'
;TDTTTNQISFAVANGAPSATKLSFSKPNPLVQALRSRDIRFSIKLSLISCTLTTLLSLWVAVPIGYMMSRFEFRGKPVIDTLLDIPIVLPPLVVGLSLLILFRYMPEWLSDAVVYKWPAVVLAQFMVACAFAVRTMRVTFDQIPQRFEQVALTLGCNRRQAFWRVIMPQARGGLLAAGTLAWARALGEFGPILVFAGATRQKTEVLPTSAFLELQAGRTEGMLAVSLIMIAAAVVVFITARTLGMKRIFA
;
A
#
# COMPACT_ATOMS: atom_id res chain seq x y z
N THR A 1 -0.15 -28.19 19.52
CA THR A 1 0.37 -29.34 18.79
C THR A 1 -0.74 -30.33 18.47
N ASP A 2 -1.63 -30.01 17.55
CA ASP A 2 -2.58 -30.99 17.00
C ASP A 2 -2.47 -30.97 15.49
N THR A 3 -1.66 -31.88 14.98
CA THR A 3 -1.62 -32.31 13.59
C THR A 3 -2.87 -33.15 13.34
N THR A 4 -3.91 -32.56 12.75
CA THR A 4 -5.06 -33.31 12.24
C THR A 4 -4.58 -34.20 11.08
N THR A 5 -4.22 -35.42 11.40
CA THR A 5 -3.90 -36.47 10.45
C THR A 5 -5.23 -37.04 9.93
N ASN A 6 -5.60 -36.70 8.70
CA ASN A 6 -6.75 -37.32 8.03
C ASN A 6 -6.33 -38.75 7.64
N GLN A 7 -6.79 -39.76 8.42
CA GLN A 7 -6.55 -41.18 8.16
C GLN A 7 -7.69 -41.71 7.28
N ILE A 8 -7.39 -42.07 6.07
CA ILE A 8 -8.30 -42.84 5.21
C ILE A 8 -7.84 -44.31 5.29
N SER A 9 -8.66 -45.15 5.97
CA SER A 9 -8.42 -46.59 6.03
C SER A 9 -9.23 -47.28 4.94
N PHE A 10 -8.55 -47.98 4.03
CA PHE A 10 -9.18 -48.91 3.11
C PHE A 10 -9.13 -50.31 3.70
N ALA A 11 -10.28 -50.90 3.90
CA ALA A 11 -10.38 -52.33 4.25
C ALA A 11 -10.28 -53.15 2.97
N VAL A 12 -9.19 -53.86 2.79
CA VAL A 12 -9.05 -54.87 1.71
C VAL A 12 -9.46 -56.20 2.34
N ALA A 13 -10.54 -56.82 1.83
CA ALA A 13 -10.95 -58.15 2.17
C ALA A 13 -9.93 -59.16 1.60
N ASN A 14 -9.53 -60.11 2.46
CA ASN A 14 -8.74 -61.29 2.24
C ASN A 14 -7.18 -61.13 2.18
N GLY A 15 -6.58 -61.39 3.34
CA GLY A 15 -5.36 -62.19 3.45
C GLY A 15 -4.02 -61.52 3.12
N ALA A 16 -3.89 -60.23 3.15
CA ALA A 16 -2.58 -59.57 2.93
C ALA A 16 -2.03 -58.95 4.24
N PRO A 17 -0.71 -59.07 4.50
CA PRO A 17 -0.10 -58.56 5.70
C PRO A 17 0.06 -57.02 5.64
N SER A 18 -0.18 -56.43 6.79
CA SER A 18 0.14 -55.05 7.15
C SER A 18 -0.41 -53.93 6.25
N ALA A 19 -1.48 -53.28 6.76
CA ALA A 19 -1.92 -51.99 6.27
C ALA A 19 -0.76 -50.98 6.39
N THR A 20 -0.13 -50.64 5.26
CA THR A 20 0.84 -49.54 5.19
C THR A 20 0.08 -48.24 5.42
N LYS A 21 0.24 -47.66 6.59
CA LYS A 21 -0.28 -46.29 6.91
C LYS A 21 0.41 -45.29 6.01
N LEU A 22 -0.23 -44.93 4.90
CA LEU A 22 0.21 -43.76 4.12
C LEU A 22 -0.11 -42.49 4.90
N SER A 23 0.86 -42.01 5.63
CA SER A 23 0.79 -40.69 6.26
C SER A 23 1.09 -39.61 5.24
N PHE A 24 0.07 -38.96 4.71
CA PHE A 24 0.23 -37.75 3.92
C PHE A 24 0.44 -36.59 4.88
N SER A 25 1.70 -36.21 5.11
CA SER A 25 2.03 -34.93 5.72
C SER A 25 1.64 -33.84 4.74
N LYS A 26 0.56 -33.07 5.02
CA LYS A 26 0.23 -31.88 4.25
C LYS A 26 1.39 -30.90 4.43
N PRO A 27 2.06 -30.48 3.36
CA PRO A 27 3.10 -29.47 3.47
C PRO A 27 2.51 -28.17 4.00
N ASN A 28 3.27 -27.47 4.86
CA ASN A 28 2.85 -26.24 5.49
C ASN A 28 2.29 -25.25 4.44
N PRO A 29 1.04 -24.74 4.61
CA PRO A 29 0.39 -23.88 3.62
C PRO A 29 1.21 -22.65 3.24
N LEU A 30 1.96 -22.09 4.19
CA LEU A 30 2.87 -20.96 3.94
C LEU A 30 4.00 -21.32 2.97
N VAL A 31 4.61 -22.49 3.15
CA VAL A 31 5.70 -22.95 2.26
C VAL A 31 5.16 -23.22 0.85
N GLN A 32 3.95 -23.78 0.77
CA GLN A 32 3.29 -24.05 -0.50
C GLN A 32 2.94 -22.74 -1.23
N ALA A 33 2.41 -21.75 -0.50
CA ALA A 33 2.12 -20.42 -1.02
C ALA A 33 3.40 -19.73 -1.53
N LEU A 34 4.47 -19.71 -0.75
CA LEU A 34 5.75 -19.10 -1.15
C LEU A 34 6.43 -19.83 -2.33
N ARG A 35 6.12 -21.10 -2.57
CA ARG A 35 6.59 -21.83 -3.75
C ARG A 35 5.80 -21.52 -5.02
N SER A 36 4.55 -21.06 -4.90
CA SER A 36 3.73 -20.75 -6.08
C SER A 36 4.30 -19.53 -6.82
N ARG A 37 4.36 -19.63 -8.15
CA ARG A 37 4.87 -18.57 -9.03
C ARG A 37 3.99 -17.31 -8.95
N ASP A 38 2.68 -17.51 -8.86
CA ASP A 38 1.69 -16.44 -8.83
C ASP A 38 1.82 -15.61 -7.55
N ILE A 39 1.89 -16.26 -6.38
CA ILE A 39 2.02 -15.55 -5.10
C ILE A 39 3.36 -14.81 -5.00
N ARG A 40 4.45 -15.38 -5.49
CA ARG A 40 5.75 -14.66 -5.54
C ARG A 40 5.70 -13.43 -6.44
N PHE A 41 4.99 -13.52 -7.57
CA PHE A 41 4.76 -12.38 -8.44
C PHE A 41 3.94 -11.30 -7.72
N SER A 42 2.84 -11.68 -7.06
CA SER A 42 1.97 -10.77 -6.29
C SER A 42 2.71 -10.06 -5.16
N ILE A 43 3.58 -10.78 -4.42
CA ILE A 43 4.46 -10.18 -3.41
C ILE A 43 5.35 -9.11 -4.04
N LYS A 44 6.04 -9.46 -5.13
CA LYS A 44 6.97 -8.55 -5.80
C LYS A 44 6.27 -7.32 -6.36
N LEU A 45 5.15 -7.50 -7.04
CA LEU A 45 4.36 -6.41 -7.59
C LEU A 45 3.81 -5.51 -6.48
N SER A 46 3.28 -6.08 -5.39
CA SER A 46 2.77 -5.29 -4.25
C SER A 46 3.87 -4.44 -3.61
N LEU A 47 5.03 -5.01 -3.33
CA LEU A 47 6.13 -4.25 -2.71
C LEU A 47 6.62 -3.12 -3.62
N ILE A 48 6.78 -3.39 -4.91
CA ILE A 48 7.23 -2.38 -5.89
C ILE A 48 6.16 -1.30 -6.05
N SER A 49 4.89 -1.67 -6.27
CA SER A 49 3.80 -0.71 -6.46
C SER A 49 3.57 0.15 -5.22
N CYS A 50 3.54 -0.44 -4.01
CA CYS A 50 3.40 0.31 -2.76
C CYS A 50 4.54 1.30 -2.53
N THR A 51 5.78 0.89 -2.83
CA THR A 51 6.95 1.76 -2.69
C THR A 51 6.90 2.91 -3.70
N LEU A 52 6.60 2.62 -4.96
CA LEU A 52 6.48 3.64 -6.00
C LEU A 52 5.33 4.61 -5.68
N THR A 53 4.17 4.09 -5.30
CA THR A 53 3.02 4.89 -4.85
C THR A 53 3.38 5.79 -3.68
N THR A 54 4.10 5.28 -2.69
CA THR A 54 4.52 6.06 -1.52
C THR A 54 5.45 7.20 -1.92
N LEU A 55 6.44 6.95 -2.77
CA LEU A 55 7.36 7.99 -3.24
C LEU A 55 6.62 9.08 -4.03
N LEU A 56 5.71 8.68 -4.94
CA LEU A 56 4.87 9.62 -5.69
C LEU A 56 3.95 10.42 -4.75
N SER A 57 3.33 9.75 -3.77
CA SER A 57 2.48 10.41 -2.79
C SER A 57 3.23 11.42 -1.94
N LEU A 58 4.44 11.10 -1.48
CA LEU A 58 5.28 12.05 -0.74
C LEU A 58 5.74 13.21 -1.60
N TRP A 59 6.09 12.94 -2.86
CA TRP A 59 6.50 13.99 -3.81
C TRP A 59 5.40 15.04 -4.02
N VAL A 60 4.14 14.62 -4.03
CA VAL A 60 2.96 15.50 -4.12
C VAL A 60 2.58 16.06 -2.74
N ALA A 61 2.63 15.25 -1.70
CA ALA A 61 2.17 15.62 -0.36
C ALA A 61 3.03 16.69 0.30
N VAL A 62 4.34 16.68 0.07
CA VAL A 62 5.24 17.67 0.67
C VAL A 62 4.92 19.10 0.20
N PRO A 63 4.89 19.41 -1.12
CA PRO A 63 4.57 20.77 -1.57
C PRO A 63 3.13 21.17 -1.25
N ILE A 64 2.15 20.29 -1.44
CA ILE A 64 0.74 20.61 -1.15
C ILE A 64 0.54 20.80 0.35
N GLY A 65 1.04 19.92 1.20
CA GLY A 65 0.93 20.03 2.65
C GLY A 65 1.59 21.31 3.18
N TYR A 66 2.77 21.67 2.66
CA TYR A 66 3.42 22.93 3.00
C TYR A 66 2.61 24.14 2.56
N MET A 67 2.10 24.16 1.33
CA MET A 67 1.28 25.24 0.81
C MET A 67 0.00 25.41 1.65
N MET A 68 -0.68 24.31 1.97
CA MET A 68 -1.91 24.31 2.77
C MET A 68 -1.66 24.76 4.24
N SER A 69 -0.47 24.52 4.78
CA SER A 69 -0.08 24.93 6.12
C SER A 69 0.31 26.40 6.20
N ARG A 70 1.01 26.93 5.19
CA ARG A 70 1.65 28.26 5.27
C ARG A 70 0.89 29.39 4.63
N PHE A 71 0.03 29.08 3.66
CA PHE A 71 -0.66 30.11 2.89
C PHE A 71 -2.18 30.06 3.11
N GLU A 72 -2.77 31.24 3.25
CA GLU A 72 -4.21 31.44 3.20
C GLU A 72 -4.58 31.95 1.81
N PHE A 73 -5.42 31.19 1.09
CA PHE A 73 -5.90 31.54 -0.25
C PHE A 73 -7.35 31.13 -0.43
N ARG A 74 -8.08 31.83 -1.30
CA ARG A 74 -9.55 31.66 -1.48
C ARG A 74 -9.97 30.25 -1.89
N GLY A 75 -9.11 29.45 -2.56
CA GLY A 75 -9.39 28.07 -2.98
C GLY A 75 -9.06 26.98 -1.94
N LYS A 76 -8.51 27.33 -0.77
CA LYS A 76 -8.07 26.38 0.25
C LYS A 76 -9.16 25.40 0.69
N PRO A 77 -10.42 25.82 0.99
CA PRO A 77 -11.49 24.88 1.35
C PRO A 77 -11.85 23.89 0.24
N VAL A 78 -11.75 24.34 -1.02
CA VAL A 78 -12.04 23.47 -2.18
C VAL A 78 -10.98 22.37 -2.30
N ILE A 79 -9.71 22.72 -2.14
CA ILE A 79 -8.61 21.74 -2.14
C ILE A 79 -8.73 20.77 -0.97
N ASP A 80 -9.07 21.26 0.22
CA ASP A 80 -9.33 20.42 1.40
C ASP A 80 -10.43 19.41 1.10
N THR A 81 -11.58 19.86 0.58
CA THR A 81 -12.68 18.98 0.22
C THR A 81 -12.28 17.97 -0.86
N LEU A 82 -11.53 18.39 -1.88
CA LEU A 82 -11.07 17.52 -2.96
C LEU A 82 -10.13 16.40 -2.45
N LEU A 83 -9.29 16.71 -1.47
CA LEU A 83 -8.41 15.74 -0.81
C LEU A 83 -9.19 14.75 0.07
N ASP A 84 -10.35 15.16 0.59
CA ASP A 84 -11.18 14.31 1.43
C ASP A 84 -12.03 13.32 0.62
N ILE A 85 -12.38 13.66 -0.62
CA ILE A 85 -13.18 12.80 -1.50
C ILE A 85 -12.65 11.36 -1.58
N PRO A 86 -11.37 11.10 -1.90
CA PRO A 86 -10.86 9.73 -1.97
C PRO A 86 -10.83 8.98 -0.62
N ILE A 87 -10.88 9.72 0.49
CA ILE A 87 -10.88 9.13 1.84
C ILE A 87 -12.29 8.67 2.24
N VAL A 88 -13.31 9.44 1.86
CA VAL A 88 -14.71 9.23 2.25
C VAL A 88 -15.43 8.30 1.28
N LEU A 89 -15.10 8.35 -0.01
CA LEU A 89 -15.74 7.51 -1.01
C LEU A 89 -15.46 6.02 -0.78
N PRO A 90 -16.46 5.15 -1.01
CA PRO A 90 -16.24 3.72 -1.05
C PRO A 90 -15.13 3.37 -2.06
N PRO A 91 -14.17 2.52 -1.69
CA PRO A 91 -13.01 2.23 -2.55
C PRO A 91 -13.36 1.77 -3.98
N LEU A 92 -14.42 0.96 -4.13
CA LEU A 92 -14.89 0.51 -5.44
C LEU A 92 -15.34 1.68 -6.33
N VAL A 93 -15.96 2.71 -5.74
CA VAL A 93 -16.41 3.91 -6.48
C VAL A 93 -15.21 4.69 -7.00
N VAL A 94 -14.13 4.80 -6.23
CA VAL A 94 -12.87 5.44 -6.68
C VAL A 94 -12.31 4.71 -7.90
N GLY A 95 -12.28 3.37 -7.89
CA GLY A 95 -11.83 2.57 -9.02
C GLY A 95 -12.69 2.75 -10.26
N LEU A 96 -14.02 2.77 -10.09
CA LEU A 96 -14.97 2.99 -11.18
C LEU A 96 -14.83 4.40 -11.75
N SER A 97 -14.67 5.42 -10.90
CA SER A 97 -14.47 6.81 -11.32
C SER A 97 -13.19 6.96 -12.17
N LEU A 98 -12.10 6.28 -11.78
CA LEU A 98 -10.87 6.23 -12.58
C LEU A 98 -11.12 5.57 -13.93
N LEU A 99 -11.83 4.45 -13.96
CA LEU A 99 -12.13 3.75 -15.20
C LEU A 99 -12.95 4.61 -16.16
N ILE A 100 -13.96 5.31 -15.62
CA ILE A 100 -14.79 6.26 -16.39
C ILE A 100 -13.92 7.43 -16.88
N LEU A 101 -13.09 8.02 -16.03
CA LEU A 101 -12.19 9.11 -16.40
C LEU A 101 -11.29 8.70 -17.57
N PHE A 102 -10.69 7.53 -17.52
CA PHE A 102 -9.81 7.04 -18.58
C PHE A 102 -10.52 6.73 -19.89
N ARG A 103 -11.83 6.47 -19.85
CA ARG A 103 -12.64 6.33 -21.06
C ARG A 103 -12.73 7.63 -21.88
N TYR A 104 -12.61 8.80 -21.23
CA TYR A 104 -12.61 10.12 -21.89
C TYR A 104 -11.19 10.62 -22.24
N MET A 105 -10.15 9.86 -21.86
CA MET A 105 -8.77 10.18 -22.23
C MET A 105 -8.44 9.66 -23.64
N PRO A 106 -7.38 10.18 -24.28
CA PRO A 106 -6.89 9.66 -25.55
C PRO A 106 -6.59 8.15 -25.47
N GLU A 107 -6.95 7.41 -26.52
CA GLU A 107 -6.79 5.93 -26.57
C GLU A 107 -5.39 5.46 -26.21
N TRP A 108 -4.34 6.15 -26.71
CA TRP A 108 -2.95 5.81 -26.39
C TRP A 108 -2.65 5.83 -24.89
N LEU A 109 -3.27 6.75 -24.14
CA LEU A 109 -3.09 6.85 -22.69
C LEU A 109 -3.93 5.80 -21.95
N SER A 110 -5.17 5.61 -22.36
CA SER A 110 -6.05 4.60 -21.81
C SER A 110 -5.44 3.22 -21.99
N ASP A 111 -4.99 2.88 -23.19
CA ASP A 111 -4.36 1.60 -23.51
C ASP A 111 -3.03 1.38 -22.79
N ALA A 112 -2.29 2.46 -22.49
CA ALA A 112 -1.03 2.35 -21.74
C ALA A 112 -1.25 2.04 -20.26
N VAL A 113 -2.39 2.43 -19.68
CA VAL A 113 -2.63 2.42 -18.23
C VAL A 113 -3.65 1.34 -17.82
N VAL A 114 -4.85 1.37 -18.43
CA VAL A 114 -6.00 0.55 -17.98
C VAL A 114 -5.68 -0.93 -18.10
N TYR A 115 -6.02 -1.71 -17.06
CA TYR A 115 -5.75 -3.15 -16.93
C TYR A 115 -4.27 -3.55 -17.05
N LYS A 116 -3.35 -2.60 -16.78
CA LYS A 116 -1.91 -2.83 -16.73
C LYS A 116 -1.32 -2.44 -15.37
N TRP A 117 -0.06 -2.76 -15.15
CA TRP A 117 0.61 -2.45 -13.88
C TRP A 117 0.58 -0.94 -13.49
N PRO A 118 0.59 0.06 -14.42
CA PRO A 118 0.47 1.46 -14.01
C PRO A 118 -0.89 1.77 -13.37
N ALA A 119 -1.97 1.07 -13.76
CA ALA A 119 -3.27 1.21 -13.13
C ALA A 119 -3.25 0.81 -11.64
N VAL A 120 -2.44 -0.20 -11.28
CA VAL A 120 -2.25 -0.59 -9.87
C VAL A 120 -1.69 0.57 -9.07
N VAL A 121 -0.60 1.19 -9.57
CA VAL A 121 0.06 2.32 -8.90
C VAL A 121 -0.88 3.52 -8.81
N LEU A 122 -1.62 3.82 -9.88
CA LEU A 122 -2.53 4.96 -9.92
C LEU A 122 -3.72 4.76 -8.96
N ALA A 123 -4.29 3.56 -8.93
CA ALA A 123 -5.37 3.22 -7.99
C ALA A 123 -4.93 3.36 -6.53
N GLN A 124 -3.75 2.87 -6.20
CA GLN A 124 -3.15 3.03 -4.87
C GLN A 124 -2.85 4.50 -4.56
N PHE A 125 -2.32 5.24 -5.54
CA PHE A 125 -1.93 6.64 -5.38
C PHE A 125 -3.11 7.55 -5.02
N MET A 126 -4.26 7.38 -5.62
CA MET A 126 -5.45 8.21 -5.37
C MET A 126 -5.80 8.27 -3.88
N VAL A 127 -5.74 7.14 -3.20
CA VAL A 127 -6.08 7.08 -1.77
C VAL A 127 -4.87 7.42 -0.90
N ALA A 128 -3.72 6.82 -1.17
CA ALA A 128 -2.50 7.00 -0.37
C ALA A 128 -2.02 8.46 -0.36
N CYS A 129 -2.14 9.18 -1.49
CA CYS A 129 -1.76 10.58 -1.61
C CYS A 129 -2.57 11.49 -0.69
N ALA A 130 -3.88 11.28 -0.60
CA ALA A 130 -4.76 12.08 0.26
C ALA A 130 -4.34 11.96 1.73
N PHE A 131 -4.06 10.74 2.21
CA PHE A 131 -3.54 10.52 3.57
C PHE A 131 -2.17 11.15 3.79
N ALA A 132 -1.27 11.05 2.79
CA ALA A 132 0.06 11.65 2.87
C ALA A 132 0.00 13.17 2.96
N VAL A 133 -0.85 13.83 2.14
CA VAL A 133 -1.03 15.29 2.15
C VAL A 133 -1.56 15.76 3.51
N ARG A 134 -2.58 15.09 4.05
CA ARG A 134 -3.11 15.42 5.39
C ARG A 134 -2.04 15.29 6.47
N THR A 135 -1.29 14.21 6.47
CA THR A 135 -0.23 13.98 7.46
C THR A 135 0.88 15.04 7.33
N MET A 136 1.29 15.39 6.12
CA MET A 136 2.29 16.43 5.90
C MET A 136 1.80 17.82 6.29
N ARG A 137 0.53 18.16 6.01
CA ARG A 137 -0.07 19.41 6.47
C ARG A 137 -0.02 19.54 7.99
N VAL A 138 -0.53 18.53 8.72
CA VAL A 138 -0.48 18.51 10.20
C VAL A 138 0.96 18.63 10.71
N THR A 139 1.90 17.97 10.04
CA THR A 139 3.33 18.07 10.37
C THR A 139 3.85 19.50 10.23
N PHE A 140 3.53 20.18 9.13
CA PHE A 140 3.98 21.55 8.91
C PHE A 140 3.24 22.54 9.83
N ASP A 141 1.99 22.30 10.18
CA ASP A 141 1.23 23.13 11.13
C ASP A 141 1.86 23.12 12.55
N GLN A 142 2.47 22.00 12.94
CA GLN A 142 3.18 21.86 14.23
C GLN A 142 4.53 22.60 14.26
N ILE A 143 5.09 22.98 13.12
CA ILE A 143 6.36 23.71 13.05
C ILE A 143 6.06 25.23 13.11
N PRO A 144 6.52 25.95 14.15
CA PRO A 144 6.27 27.37 14.28
C PRO A 144 6.80 28.19 13.08
N GLN A 145 5.97 29.07 12.52
CA GLN A 145 6.32 29.92 11.37
C GLN A 145 7.54 30.82 11.63
N ARG A 146 7.77 31.18 12.91
CA ARG A 146 8.92 31.99 13.31
C ARG A 146 10.27 31.43 12.90
N PHE A 147 10.42 30.10 12.78
CA PHE A 147 11.69 29.51 12.32
C PHE A 147 12.00 29.89 10.87
N GLU A 148 10.98 29.93 10.03
CA GLU A 148 11.12 30.36 8.65
C GLU A 148 11.40 31.87 8.57
N GLN A 149 10.70 32.69 9.35
CA GLN A 149 10.90 34.13 9.42
C GLN A 149 12.32 34.48 9.86
N VAL A 150 12.84 33.83 10.90
CA VAL A 150 14.22 34.04 11.37
C VAL A 150 15.22 33.62 10.29
N ALA A 151 15.01 32.53 9.56
CA ALA A 151 15.89 32.13 8.48
C ALA A 151 15.92 33.20 7.35
N LEU A 152 14.77 33.81 7.04
CA LEU A 152 14.67 34.88 6.06
C LEU A 152 15.41 36.15 6.52
N THR A 153 15.30 36.56 7.80
CA THR A 153 16.04 37.71 8.35
C THR A 153 17.54 37.48 8.37
N LEU A 154 18.00 36.21 8.47
CA LEU A 154 19.41 35.84 8.38
C LEU A 154 19.93 35.75 6.93
N GLY A 155 19.14 36.21 5.94
CA GLY A 155 19.55 36.26 4.54
C GLY A 155 19.27 34.98 3.72
N CYS A 156 18.59 33.98 4.29
CA CYS A 156 18.14 32.84 3.48
C CYS A 156 17.01 33.27 2.55
N ASN A 157 17.01 32.74 1.33
CA ASN A 157 15.81 32.81 0.48
C ASN A 157 14.76 31.75 0.93
N ARG A 158 13.50 31.86 0.45
CA ARG A 158 12.41 30.94 0.84
C ARG A 158 12.74 29.47 0.56
N ARG A 159 13.39 29.14 -0.56
CA ARG A 159 13.80 27.78 -0.90
C ARG A 159 14.86 27.26 0.08
N GLN A 160 15.82 28.09 0.48
CA GLN A 160 16.83 27.71 1.47
C GLN A 160 16.22 27.53 2.86
N ALA A 161 15.32 28.41 3.28
CA ALA A 161 14.59 28.27 4.55
C ALA A 161 13.79 26.95 4.58
N PHE A 162 13.09 26.62 3.50
CA PHE A 162 12.35 25.36 3.40
C PHE A 162 13.28 24.13 3.52
N TRP A 163 14.35 24.04 2.71
CA TRP A 163 15.18 22.83 2.69
C TRP A 163 16.15 22.72 3.87
N ARG A 164 16.64 23.84 4.43
CA ARG A 164 17.63 23.86 5.51
C ARG A 164 17.02 23.93 6.91
N VAL A 165 15.81 24.49 7.03
CA VAL A 165 15.18 24.72 8.34
C VAL A 165 13.91 23.90 8.51
N ILE A 166 12.95 24.00 7.58
CA ILE A 166 11.63 23.35 7.72
C ILE A 166 11.70 21.85 7.48
N MET A 167 12.30 21.40 6.36
CA MET A 167 12.36 19.97 6.01
C MET A 167 13.11 19.11 7.03
N PRO A 168 14.23 19.54 7.63
CA PRO A 168 14.86 18.80 8.71
C PRO A 168 13.97 18.60 9.93
N GLN A 169 13.15 19.59 10.28
CA GLN A 169 12.19 19.49 11.38
C GLN A 169 10.99 18.62 11.04
N ALA A 170 10.57 18.61 9.77
CA ALA A 170 9.47 17.77 9.28
C ALA A 170 9.82 16.28 9.07
N ARG A 171 11.07 15.85 9.31
CA ARG A 171 11.53 14.47 9.02
C ARG A 171 10.70 13.39 9.71
N GLY A 172 10.31 13.60 10.97
CA GLY A 172 9.44 12.69 11.71
C GLY A 172 8.08 12.53 11.04
N GLY A 173 7.44 13.65 10.66
CA GLY A 173 6.19 13.67 9.94
C GLY A 173 6.29 13.08 8.54
N LEU A 174 7.42 13.30 7.84
CA LEU A 174 7.67 12.71 6.52
C LEU A 174 7.74 11.17 6.60
N LEU A 175 8.41 10.62 7.63
CA LEU A 175 8.43 9.18 7.87
C LEU A 175 7.04 8.65 8.22
N ALA A 176 6.28 9.36 9.06
CA ALA A 176 4.91 8.98 9.39
C ALA A 176 4.00 9.00 8.16
N ALA A 177 4.06 10.06 7.34
CA ALA A 177 3.30 10.17 6.10
C ALA A 177 3.66 9.05 5.11
N GLY A 178 4.94 8.75 4.95
CA GLY A 178 5.40 7.65 4.09
C GLY A 178 4.93 6.29 4.56
N THR A 179 5.04 6.03 5.87
CA THR A 179 4.59 4.75 6.46
C THR A 179 3.08 4.57 6.31
N LEU A 180 2.31 5.63 6.56
CA LEU A 180 0.85 5.60 6.42
C LEU A 180 0.43 5.42 4.96
N ALA A 181 1.06 6.14 4.03
CA ALA A 181 0.81 6.00 2.60
C ALA A 181 1.13 4.59 2.10
N TRP A 182 2.25 4.01 2.54
CA TRP A 182 2.65 2.65 2.18
C TRP A 182 1.67 1.60 2.71
N ALA A 183 1.28 1.71 3.98
CA ALA A 183 0.31 0.80 4.59
C ALA A 183 -1.06 0.89 3.91
N ARG A 184 -1.47 2.12 3.55
CA ARG A 184 -2.72 2.35 2.84
C ARG A 184 -2.69 1.78 1.43
N ALA A 185 -1.57 1.95 0.71
CA ALA A 185 -1.36 1.35 -0.61
C ALA A 185 -1.38 -0.19 -0.57
N LEU A 186 -0.77 -0.82 0.44
CA LEU A 186 -0.75 -2.27 0.59
C LEU A 186 -2.16 -2.86 0.81
N GLY A 187 -3.01 -2.16 1.55
CA GLY A 187 -4.38 -2.60 1.82
C GLY A 187 -5.39 -2.30 0.72
N GLU A 188 -4.96 -1.68 -0.38
CA GLU A 188 -5.88 -1.25 -1.43
C GLU A 188 -6.31 -2.43 -2.31
N PHE A 189 -7.61 -2.74 -2.27
CA PHE A 189 -8.22 -3.84 -3.00
C PHE A 189 -9.24 -3.35 -4.05
N GLY A 190 -10.24 -2.55 -3.61
CA GLY A 190 -11.38 -2.17 -4.43
C GLY A 190 -11.04 -1.44 -5.73
N PRO A 191 -10.31 -0.33 -5.67
CA PRO A 191 -9.90 0.41 -6.86
C PRO A 191 -9.03 -0.41 -7.80
N ILE A 192 -8.14 -1.25 -7.25
CA ILE A 192 -7.29 -2.13 -8.06
C ILE A 192 -8.12 -3.15 -8.81
N LEU A 193 -9.08 -3.79 -8.13
CA LEU A 193 -9.94 -4.81 -8.73
C LEU A 193 -10.70 -4.27 -9.94
N VAL A 194 -11.24 -3.04 -9.85
CA VAL A 194 -12.05 -2.44 -10.91
C VAL A 194 -11.18 -1.83 -12.01
N PHE A 195 -10.15 -1.07 -11.67
CA PHE A 195 -9.39 -0.26 -12.62
C PHE A 195 -8.19 -1.01 -13.22
N ALA A 196 -7.50 -1.83 -12.43
CA ALA A 196 -6.36 -2.61 -12.90
C ALA A 196 -6.72 -4.08 -13.22
N GLY A 197 -7.84 -4.57 -12.67
CA GLY A 197 -8.19 -5.98 -12.71
C GLY A 197 -7.34 -6.84 -11.78
N ALA A 198 -7.69 -8.12 -11.67
CA ALA A 198 -6.96 -9.10 -10.87
C ALA A 198 -6.39 -10.21 -11.74
N THR A 199 -5.65 -9.84 -12.79
CA THR A 199 -5.10 -10.81 -13.73
C THR A 199 -3.81 -11.42 -13.20
N ARG A 200 -3.78 -12.77 -13.07
CA ARG A 200 -2.59 -13.50 -12.60
C ARG A 200 -1.36 -13.16 -13.44
N GLN A 201 -0.25 -12.94 -12.75
CA GLN A 201 1.05 -12.59 -13.32
C GLN A 201 1.08 -11.30 -14.17
N LYS A 202 0.05 -10.42 -14.05
CA LYS A 202 0.02 -9.08 -14.69
C LYS A 202 -0.25 -7.96 -13.70
N THR A 203 -1.43 -7.97 -13.08
CA THR A 203 -1.90 -6.91 -12.17
C THR A 203 -2.30 -7.45 -10.80
N GLU A 204 -2.05 -8.73 -10.55
CA GLU A 204 -2.35 -9.39 -9.29
C GLU A 204 -1.41 -8.90 -8.19
N VAL A 205 -1.97 -8.21 -7.20
CA VAL A 205 -1.31 -7.80 -5.96
C VAL A 205 -1.77 -8.68 -4.79
N LEU A 206 -1.12 -8.59 -3.64
CA LEU A 206 -1.44 -9.44 -2.48
C LEU A 206 -2.93 -9.43 -2.08
N PRO A 207 -3.63 -8.26 -1.96
CA PRO A 207 -5.06 -8.27 -1.64
C PRO A 207 -5.91 -8.98 -2.69
N THR A 208 -5.63 -8.76 -3.97
CA THR A 208 -6.36 -9.43 -5.06
C THR A 208 -5.99 -10.91 -5.16
N SER A 209 -4.76 -11.30 -4.81
CA SER A 209 -4.34 -12.70 -4.74
C SER A 209 -5.11 -13.45 -3.65
N ALA A 210 -5.25 -12.87 -2.46
CA ALA A 210 -6.06 -13.45 -1.38
C ALA A 210 -7.51 -13.68 -1.82
N PHE A 211 -8.10 -12.72 -2.53
CA PHE A 211 -9.44 -12.82 -3.07
C PHE A 211 -9.56 -13.93 -4.14
N LEU A 212 -8.60 -14.02 -5.07
CA LEU A 212 -8.59 -15.08 -6.08
C LEU A 212 -8.44 -16.48 -5.47
N GLU A 213 -7.63 -16.64 -4.43
CA GLU A 213 -7.51 -17.90 -3.71
C GLU A 213 -8.82 -18.28 -3.00
N LEU A 214 -9.52 -17.29 -2.40
CA LEU A 214 -10.83 -17.49 -1.80
C LEU A 214 -11.87 -17.93 -2.85
N GLN A 215 -11.95 -17.26 -3.99
CA GLN A 215 -12.88 -17.62 -5.07
C GLN A 215 -12.59 -19.00 -5.66
N ALA A 216 -11.32 -19.41 -5.67
CA ALA A 216 -10.94 -20.75 -6.09
C ALA A 216 -11.23 -21.86 -5.04
N GLY A 217 -11.83 -21.52 -3.90
CA GLY A 217 -12.11 -22.43 -2.80
C GLY A 217 -10.86 -22.86 -2.01
N ARG A 218 -9.71 -22.22 -2.24
CA ARG A 218 -8.44 -22.55 -1.57
C ARG A 218 -8.23 -21.68 -0.33
N THR A 219 -8.96 -21.98 0.73
CA THR A 219 -8.91 -21.23 2.00
C THR A 219 -7.52 -21.21 2.64
N GLU A 220 -6.76 -22.31 2.52
CA GLU A 220 -5.37 -22.40 3.00
C GLU A 220 -4.45 -21.40 2.26
N GLY A 221 -4.63 -21.25 0.95
CA GLY A 221 -3.90 -20.26 0.13
C GLY A 221 -4.25 -18.83 0.51
N MET A 222 -5.54 -18.52 0.69
CA MET A 222 -6.00 -17.22 1.16
C MET A 222 -5.38 -16.85 2.51
N LEU A 223 -5.42 -17.77 3.50
CA LEU A 223 -4.83 -17.55 4.82
C LEU A 223 -3.32 -17.30 4.74
N ALA A 224 -2.61 -18.07 3.89
CA ALA A 224 -1.18 -17.89 3.70
C ALA A 224 -0.83 -16.51 3.12
N VAL A 225 -1.57 -16.05 2.10
CA VAL A 225 -1.38 -14.71 1.51
C VAL A 225 -1.69 -13.61 2.53
N SER A 226 -2.76 -13.76 3.30
CA SER A 226 -3.13 -12.79 4.35
C SER A 226 -2.05 -12.69 5.43
N LEU A 227 -1.46 -13.80 5.86
CA LEU A 227 -0.34 -13.81 6.82
C LEU A 227 0.91 -13.13 6.23
N ILE A 228 1.20 -13.34 4.94
CA ILE A 228 2.30 -12.64 4.25
C ILE A 228 2.06 -11.13 4.23
N MET A 229 0.82 -10.67 3.97
CA MET A 229 0.47 -9.25 4.02
C MET A 229 0.70 -8.65 5.42
N ILE A 230 0.24 -9.33 6.46
CA ILE A 230 0.44 -8.90 7.85
C ILE A 230 1.93 -8.83 8.17
N ALA A 231 2.70 -9.84 7.81
CA ALA A 231 4.14 -9.86 8.02
C ALA A 231 4.84 -8.71 7.31
N ALA A 232 4.49 -8.42 6.05
CA ALA A 232 5.02 -7.30 5.29
C ALA A 232 4.70 -5.95 5.96
N ALA A 233 3.45 -5.76 6.42
CA ALA A 233 3.04 -4.56 7.13
C ALA A 233 3.84 -4.38 8.43
N VAL A 234 3.95 -5.43 9.25
CA VAL A 234 4.71 -5.41 10.52
C VAL A 234 6.17 -5.05 10.29
N VAL A 235 6.83 -5.65 9.28
CA VAL A 235 8.23 -5.34 8.95
C VAL A 235 8.41 -3.87 8.58
N VAL A 236 7.50 -3.31 7.76
CA VAL A 236 7.58 -1.89 7.37
C VAL A 236 7.31 -0.97 8.56
N PHE A 237 6.32 -1.27 9.40
CA PHE A 237 6.07 -0.47 10.61
C PHE A 237 7.25 -0.49 11.60
N ILE A 238 7.85 -1.66 11.83
CA ILE A 238 9.03 -1.78 12.70
C ILE A 238 10.20 -1.01 12.12
N THR A 239 10.50 -1.16 10.83
CA THR A 239 11.61 -0.43 10.18
C THR A 239 11.38 1.08 10.19
N ALA A 240 10.18 1.55 9.90
CA ALA A 240 9.84 2.97 9.98
C ALA A 240 10.00 3.53 11.41
N ARG A 241 9.54 2.77 12.42
CA ARG A 241 9.66 3.16 13.83
C ARG A 241 11.11 3.21 14.30
N THR A 242 11.91 2.21 13.96
CA THR A 242 13.34 2.18 14.34
C THR A 242 14.15 3.28 13.67
N LEU A 243 13.86 3.59 12.39
CA LEU A 243 14.48 4.72 11.69
C LEU A 243 14.05 6.07 12.26
N GLY A 244 12.76 6.20 12.66
CA GLY A 244 12.24 7.40 13.31
C GLY A 244 12.85 7.65 14.69
N MET A 245 12.94 6.64 15.54
CA MET A 245 13.47 6.77 16.90
C MET A 245 14.98 7.06 16.93
N LYS A 246 15.79 6.41 16.09
CA LYS A 246 17.24 6.66 16.04
C LYS A 246 17.61 8.10 15.70
N ARG A 247 16.70 8.87 15.10
CA ARG A 247 16.94 10.27 14.70
C ARG A 247 16.41 11.31 15.69
N ILE A 248 15.66 10.89 16.71
CA ILE A 248 15.19 11.78 17.79
C ILE A 248 16.25 11.87 18.89
N PHE A 249 17.11 10.84 19.03
CA PHE A 249 18.16 10.75 20.05
C PHE A 249 19.58 11.00 19.51
N ALA A 250 19.74 11.36 18.24
CA ALA A 250 20.98 11.81 17.62
C ALA A 250 20.89 13.30 17.22
#